data_8181386db863a9185506db2c2bd3206f
#
_entry.id   8181386db863a9185506db2c2bd3206f
#
_cell.length_a   1.000
_cell.length_b   1.000
_cell.length_c   1.000
_cell.angle_alpha   90.00
_cell.angle_beta   90.00
_cell.angle_gamma   90.00
#
_symmetry.space_group_name_H-M   'P 1'
#
loop_
_entity.id
_entity.type
_entity.pdbx_description
1 polymer ?
#
loop_
_entity_poly.entity_id
_entity_poly.type
_entity_poly.pdbx_seq_one_letter_code
_entity_poly.pdbx_strand_id
1 'polypeptide(L)'
;MAYFYNGAQIQTPFSITSNRNAFQVETLSLKQSTFLTEAQRWELQFSILMNDNEGDMFGAHTWDFHKKKTMVMPQLVGPKKRLTLTTNLVTSGAALGGALVVSATSTQSGILPAGYFIKFGNHDKIYAVKTDVSYTSNTRVLNLFPNLVTAVPAGTAVQIGNNAVLKYQLDLTSGQGITFNNGILSDVG
;
A
#
# COMPACT_ATOMS: atom_id res chain seq x y z
N MET A 1 4.53 -3.60 -15.76
CA MET A 1 3.89 -2.31 -15.43
C MET A 1 5.00 -1.46 -14.83
N ALA A 2 5.22 -0.26 -15.34
CA ALA A 2 6.22 0.64 -14.77
C ALA A 2 5.57 1.47 -13.65
N TYR A 3 6.30 1.67 -12.56
CA TYR A 3 5.89 2.53 -11.46
C TYR A 3 6.68 3.82 -11.54
N PHE A 4 6.06 4.94 -11.17
CA PHE A 4 6.67 6.26 -11.27
C PHE A 4 6.60 6.99 -9.94
N TYR A 5 7.68 7.69 -9.63
CA TYR A 5 7.78 8.63 -8.54
C TYR A 5 8.08 10.01 -9.13
N ASN A 6 7.18 10.96 -8.95
CA ASN A 6 7.33 12.33 -9.44
C ASN A 6 7.78 12.42 -10.92
N GLY A 7 7.24 11.53 -11.77
CA GLY A 7 7.59 11.44 -13.18
C GLY A 7 8.80 10.56 -13.53
N ALA A 8 9.67 10.25 -12.57
CA ALA A 8 10.79 9.34 -12.78
C ALA A 8 10.40 7.87 -12.58
N GLN A 9 10.96 6.99 -13.38
CA GLN A 9 10.67 5.56 -13.29
C GLN A 9 11.38 4.95 -12.08
N ILE A 10 10.61 4.22 -11.26
CA ILE A 10 11.14 3.43 -10.15
C ILE A 10 11.86 2.21 -10.73
N GLN A 11 13.10 2.01 -10.28
CA GLN A 11 13.90 0.84 -10.63
C GLN A 11 13.43 -0.41 -9.87
N THR A 12 13.64 -1.54 -10.48
CA THR A 12 13.49 -2.84 -9.82
C THR A 12 14.87 -3.39 -9.42
N PRO A 13 15.01 -4.06 -8.28
CA PRO A 13 13.94 -4.43 -7.35
C PRO A 13 13.53 -3.28 -6.42
N PHE A 14 12.27 -3.26 -6.02
CA PHE A 14 11.81 -2.44 -4.91
C PHE A 14 11.20 -3.33 -3.82
N SER A 15 11.24 -2.89 -2.57
CA SER A 15 10.71 -3.65 -1.45
C SER A 15 9.51 -2.97 -0.80
N ILE A 16 8.56 -3.78 -0.34
CA ILE A 16 7.42 -3.33 0.44
C ILE A 16 7.43 -4.12 1.75
N THR A 17 7.57 -3.42 2.85
CA THR A 17 7.61 -4.01 4.19
C THR A 17 6.39 -3.60 4.99
N SER A 18 5.80 -4.55 5.70
CA SER A 18 4.76 -4.27 6.68
C SER A 18 5.40 -4.14 8.06
N ASN A 19 5.52 -2.93 8.53
CA ASN A 19 6.06 -2.67 9.87
C ASN A 19 4.91 -2.66 10.89
N ARG A 20 5.05 -3.53 11.91
CA ARG A 20 4.13 -3.65 13.04
C ARG A 20 4.92 -3.50 14.33
N ASN A 21 4.42 -2.68 15.22
CA ASN A 21 4.97 -2.65 16.56
C ASN A 21 4.47 -3.87 17.34
N ALA A 22 5.40 -4.71 17.76
CA ALA A 22 5.14 -5.84 18.64
C ALA A 22 5.93 -5.65 19.93
N PHE A 23 5.30 -5.89 21.07
CA PHE A 23 5.98 -5.96 22.34
C PHE A 23 6.11 -7.43 22.71
N GLN A 24 7.35 -7.86 22.92
CA GLN A 24 7.66 -9.20 23.36
C GLN A 24 8.16 -9.14 24.80
N VAL A 25 7.51 -9.89 25.67
CA VAL A 25 7.88 -10.01 27.08
C VAL A 25 8.23 -11.46 27.33
N GLU A 26 9.40 -11.68 27.90
CA GLU A 26 9.84 -12.99 28.36
C GLU A 26 9.73 -13.04 29.88
N THR A 27 9.06 -14.08 30.41
CA THR A 27 8.95 -14.31 31.85
C THR A 27 10.17 -15.07 32.38
N LEU A 28 10.40 -15.04 33.70
CA LEU A 28 11.48 -15.80 34.36
C LEU A 28 11.40 -17.32 34.06
N SER A 29 10.25 -17.82 33.68
CA SER A 29 10.05 -19.22 33.26
C SER A 29 10.32 -19.45 31.78
N LEU A 30 10.98 -18.52 31.07
CA LEU A 30 11.27 -18.55 29.63
C LEU A 30 10.02 -18.62 28.73
N LYS A 31 8.85 -18.30 29.27
CA LYS A 31 7.62 -18.24 28.51
C LYS A 31 7.54 -16.87 27.82
N GLN A 32 7.55 -16.88 26.51
CA GLN A 32 7.39 -15.67 25.70
C GLN A 32 5.92 -15.34 25.49
N SER A 33 5.58 -14.08 25.69
CA SER A 33 4.27 -13.53 25.37
C SER A 33 4.46 -12.35 24.41
N THR A 34 3.81 -12.41 23.24
CA THR A 34 3.90 -11.36 22.22
C THR A 34 2.59 -10.59 22.15
N PHE A 35 2.65 -9.31 22.39
CA PHE A 35 1.53 -8.39 22.23
C PHE A 35 1.71 -7.62 20.91
N LEU A 36 0.81 -7.85 19.98
CA LEU A 36 0.75 -7.09 18.72
C LEU A 36 -0.07 -5.83 18.95
N THR A 37 0.51 -4.68 18.64
CA THR A 37 -0.28 -3.47 18.51
C THR A 37 -0.96 -3.48 17.14
N GLU A 38 -2.17 -2.95 17.04
CA GLU A 38 -2.89 -2.85 15.76
C GLU A 38 -2.27 -1.81 14.81
N ALA A 39 -1.32 -1.01 15.30
CA ALA A 39 -0.60 -0.04 14.51
C ALA A 39 0.30 -0.76 13.48
N GLN A 40 0.00 -0.55 12.20
CA GLN A 40 0.77 -1.07 11.09
C GLN A 40 0.99 0.03 10.06
N ARG A 41 2.22 0.12 9.53
CA ARG A 41 2.54 0.98 8.40
C ARG A 41 3.19 0.18 7.27
N TRP A 42 2.96 0.63 6.05
CA TRP A 42 3.68 0.15 4.89
C TRP A 42 4.93 1.00 4.70
N GLU A 43 6.05 0.37 4.54
CA GLU A 43 7.33 1.00 4.20
C GLU A 43 7.72 0.53 2.81
N LEU A 44 8.09 1.48 1.96
CA LEU A 44 8.57 1.22 0.61
C LEU A 44 10.02 1.70 0.52
N GLN A 45 10.85 0.85 -0.06
CA GLN A 45 12.22 1.20 -0.39
C GLN A 45 12.42 0.94 -1.88
N PHE A 46 12.88 1.94 -2.59
CA PHE A 46 13.12 1.87 -4.03
C PHE A 46 14.18 2.87 -4.46
N SER A 47 14.82 2.58 -5.58
CA SER A 47 15.71 3.50 -6.28
C SER A 47 15.01 4.07 -7.50
N ILE A 48 15.41 5.26 -7.91
CA ILE A 48 14.84 5.98 -9.04
C ILE A 48 15.92 6.23 -10.06
N LEU A 49 15.65 5.92 -11.32
CA LEU A 49 16.48 6.37 -12.41
C LEU A 49 16.11 7.81 -12.75
N MET A 50 17.05 8.70 -12.60
CA MET A 50 16.84 10.10 -12.94
C MET A 50 17.01 10.29 -14.45
N ASN A 51 15.97 10.76 -15.09
CA ASN A 51 15.93 11.19 -16.49
C ASN A 51 15.44 12.63 -16.51
N ASP A 52 16.05 13.47 -17.28
CA ASP A 52 15.64 14.82 -17.76
C ASP A 52 14.94 15.80 -16.77
N ASN A 53 14.51 15.35 -15.59
CA ASN A 53 13.84 16.18 -14.55
C ASN A 53 14.63 16.23 -13.23
N GLU A 54 15.93 16.30 -13.32
CA GLU A 54 16.85 16.23 -12.18
C GLU A 54 16.59 17.34 -11.14
N GLY A 55 16.25 18.53 -11.60
CA GLY A 55 15.94 19.66 -10.73
C GLY A 55 14.67 19.46 -9.90
N ASP A 56 13.63 18.90 -10.49
CA ASP A 56 12.37 18.62 -9.79
C ASP A 56 12.54 17.51 -8.75
N MET A 57 13.37 16.52 -9.06
CA MET A 57 13.67 15.43 -8.14
C MET A 57 14.54 15.90 -6.98
N PHE A 58 15.55 16.72 -7.26
CA PHE A 58 16.36 17.34 -6.23
C PHE A 58 15.51 18.22 -5.31
N GLY A 59 14.62 19.05 -5.88
CA GLY A 59 13.66 19.85 -5.13
C GLY A 59 12.73 19.00 -4.26
N ALA A 60 12.17 17.91 -4.83
CA ALA A 60 11.30 17.00 -4.09
C ALA A 60 12.02 16.33 -2.91
N HIS A 61 13.31 16.06 -3.05
CA HIS A 61 14.12 15.41 -2.03
C HIS A 61 14.63 16.37 -0.95
N THR A 62 15.01 17.58 -1.33
CA THR A 62 15.66 18.53 -0.40
C THR A 62 14.69 19.52 0.23
N TRP A 63 13.69 20.02 -0.51
CA TRP A 63 12.79 21.06 -0.02
C TRP A 63 11.38 20.56 0.27
N ASP A 64 10.91 19.56 -0.48
CA ASP A 64 9.54 19.05 -0.42
C ASP A 64 9.42 17.69 0.30
N PHE A 65 10.48 17.25 0.99
CA PHE A 65 10.52 15.97 1.69
C PHE A 65 9.38 15.80 2.72
N HIS A 66 8.92 16.90 3.31
CA HIS A 66 7.83 16.91 4.28
C HIS A 66 6.45 16.79 3.65
N LYS A 67 6.33 17.00 2.34
CA LYS A 67 5.05 16.91 1.64
C LYS A 67 4.66 15.47 1.39
N LYS A 68 3.37 15.18 1.60
CA LYS A 68 2.81 13.89 1.22
C LYS A 68 2.78 13.76 -0.30
N LYS A 69 3.31 12.66 -0.78
CA LYS A 69 3.32 12.26 -2.19
C LYS A 69 2.31 11.14 -2.42
N THR A 70 1.98 10.91 -3.66
CA THR A 70 1.05 9.83 -4.06
C THR A 70 1.68 8.95 -5.11
N MET A 71 1.45 7.63 -5.00
CA MET A 71 1.79 6.68 -6.06
C MET A 71 0.74 5.58 -6.12
N VAL A 72 0.59 4.98 -7.27
CA VAL A 72 -0.21 3.77 -7.41
C VAL A 72 0.47 2.65 -6.63
N MET A 73 -0.28 2.00 -5.74
CA MET A 73 0.28 0.94 -4.90
C MET A 73 0.71 -0.25 -5.76
N PRO A 74 1.98 -0.67 -5.71
CA PRO A 74 2.43 -1.87 -6.40
C PRO A 74 1.68 -3.10 -5.92
N GLN A 75 1.31 -3.98 -6.86
CA GLN A 75 0.54 -5.18 -6.52
C GLN A 75 1.47 -6.38 -6.28
N LEU A 76 1.29 -7.08 -5.17
CA LEU A 76 2.14 -8.19 -4.73
C LEU A 76 1.78 -9.55 -5.39
N VAL A 77 1.07 -9.53 -6.49
CA VAL A 77 0.53 -10.76 -7.09
C VAL A 77 1.43 -11.28 -8.20
N GLY A 78 1.72 -12.57 -8.14
CA GLY A 78 2.48 -13.24 -9.17
C GLY A 78 1.77 -13.30 -10.52
N PRO A 79 2.48 -13.67 -11.60
CA PRO A 79 1.99 -13.60 -12.98
C PRO A 79 0.76 -14.47 -13.28
N LYS A 80 0.49 -15.46 -12.45
CA LYS A 80 -0.63 -16.42 -12.65
C LYS A 80 -1.97 -15.93 -12.11
N LYS A 81 -1.97 -14.90 -11.24
CA LYS A 81 -3.19 -14.36 -10.64
C LYS A 81 -3.37 -12.91 -11.10
N ARG A 82 -4.35 -12.67 -11.93
CA ARG A 82 -4.68 -11.34 -12.44
C ARG A 82 -5.97 -10.82 -11.86
N LEU A 83 -5.97 -9.54 -11.53
CA LEU A 83 -7.21 -8.80 -11.29
C LEU A 83 -8.01 -8.78 -12.59
N THR A 84 -9.24 -9.28 -12.54
CA THR A 84 -10.15 -9.24 -13.69
C THR A 84 -11.33 -8.29 -13.46
N LEU A 85 -11.48 -7.78 -12.23
CA LEU A 85 -12.43 -6.71 -11.94
C LEU A 85 -11.91 -5.38 -12.50
N THR A 86 -12.74 -4.69 -13.26
CA THR A 86 -12.40 -3.41 -13.91
C THR A 86 -12.98 -2.19 -13.22
N THR A 87 -13.99 -2.38 -12.38
CA THR A 87 -14.67 -1.31 -11.63
C THR A 87 -14.39 -1.40 -10.14
N ASN A 88 -14.54 -0.26 -9.47
CA ASN A 88 -14.50 -0.20 -8.03
C ASN A 88 -15.66 -1.01 -7.42
N LEU A 89 -15.37 -1.65 -6.30
CA LEU A 89 -16.34 -2.29 -5.45
C LEU A 89 -16.99 -1.24 -4.55
N VAL A 90 -18.14 -1.59 -3.99
CA VAL A 90 -18.85 -0.75 -3.00
C VAL A 90 -19.13 -1.59 -1.76
N THR A 91 -18.89 -1.04 -0.57
CA THR A 91 -19.20 -1.73 0.68
C THR A 91 -20.71 -1.91 0.82
N SER A 92 -21.16 -3.13 1.09
CA SER A 92 -22.59 -3.46 1.24
C SER A 92 -23.11 -3.23 2.66
N GLY A 93 -22.22 -3.18 3.65
CA GLY A 93 -22.55 -2.93 5.05
C GLY A 93 -21.46 -2.08 5.72
N ALA A 94 -21.82 -1.46 6.83
CA ALA A 94 -20.85 -0.74 7.65
C ALA A 94 -19.93 -1.73 8.37
N ALA A 95 -18.65 -1.36 8.49
CA ALA A 95 -17.66 -2.10 9.27
C ALA A 95 -17.00 -1.16 10.27
N LEU A 96 -16.82 -1.61 11.50
CA LEU A 96 -16.19 -0.82 12.57
C LEU A 96 -14.66 -0.83 12.44
N GLY A 97 -14.00 0.14 13.04
CA GLY A 97 -12.56 0.10 13.25
C GLY A 97 -12.17 -1.18 14.01
N GLY A 98 -11.02 -1.77 13.68
CA GLY A 98 -10.58 -3.06 14.20
C GLY A 98 -11.11 -4.28 13.44
N ALA A 99 -12.10 -4.13 12.56
CA ALA A 99 -12.64 -5.26 11.78
C ALA A 99 -11.61 -5.86 10.83
N LEU A 100 -11.60 -7.19 10.76
CA LEU A 100 -10.77 -7.98 9.86
C LEU A 100 -11.44 -8.24 8.51
N VAL A 101 -12.75 -8.04 8.46
CA VAL A 101 -13.58 -8.38 7.32
C VAL A 101 -14.50 -7.22 6.94
N VAL A 102 -14.72 -7.04 5.66
CA VAL A 102 -15.66 -6.05 5.11
C VAL A 102 -16.46 -6.71 4.00
N SER A 103 -17.77 -6.53 4.02
CA SER A 103 -18.63 -6.98 2.93
C SER A 103 -18.64 -5.94 1.80
N ALA A 104 -18.36 -6.37 0.59
CA ALA A 104 -18.38 -5.51 -0.59
C ALA A 104 -19.15 -6.16 -1.73
N THR A 105 -19.84 -5.34 -2.49
CA THR A 105 -20.64 -5.73 -3.66
C THR A 105 -19.95 -5.28 -4.94
N SER A 106 -19.95 -6.14 -5.94
CA SER A 106 -19.60 -5.80 -7.32
C SER A 106 -20.83 -5.98 -8.21
N THR A 107 -20.99 -5.07 -9.15
CA THR A 107 -21.97 -5.22 -10.25
C THR A 107 -21.39 -6.03 -11.41
N GLN A 108 -20.11 -6.33 -11.39
CA GLN A 108 -19.40 -7.11 -12.40
C GLN A 108 -18.93 -8.44 -11.84
N SER A 109 -18.81 -9.41 -12.74
CA SER A 109 -18.12 -10.67 -12.45
C SER A 109 -16.61 -10.48 -12.62
N GLY A 110 -15.85 -11.14 -11.75
CA GLY A 110 -14.41 -11.07 -11.81
C GLY A 110 -13.75 -11.55 -10.53
N ILE A 111 -12.44 -11.59 -10.53
CA ILE A 111 -11.65 -12.05 -9.39
C ILE A 111 -10.82 -10.89 -8.85
N LEU A 112 -10.85 -10.71 -7.53
CA LEU A 112 -9.92 -9.93 -6.75
C LEU A 112 -8.97 -10.91 -6.04
N PRO A 113 -7.73 -11.07 -6.51
CA PRO A 113 -6.82 -12.06 -5.95
C PRO A 113 -6.28 -11.67 -4.57
N ALA A 114 -5.89 -12.66 -3.78
CA ALA A 114 -5.12 -12.48 -2.57
C ALA A 114 -3.80 -11.76 -2.87
N GLY A 115 -3.35 -10.92 -1.95
CA GLY A 115 -2.15 -10.09 -2.11
C GLY A 115 -2.39 -8.77 -2.85
N TYR A 116 -3.59 -8.55 -3.42
CA TYR A 116 -3.91 -7.23 -3.97
C TYR A 116 -4.14 -6.20 -2.89
N PHE A 117 -3.66 -5.00 -3.16
CA PHE A 117 -3.89 -3.84 -2.32
C PHE A 117 -5.17 -3.13 -2.73
N ILE A 118 -5.94 -2.75 -1.72
CA ILE A 118 -7.17 -1.99 -1.88
C ILE A 118 -7.16 -0.77 -0.96
N LYS A 119 -7.98 0.22 -1.29
CA LYS A 119 -8.17 1.42 -0.48
C LYS A 119 -9.67 1.73 -0.37
N PHE A 120 -10.12 2.14 0.80
CA PHE A 120 -11.48 2.66 0.98
C PHE A 120 -11.51 4.16 0.68
N GLY A 121 -12.59 4.64 0.08
CA GLY A 121 -12.72 6.03 -0.33
C GLY A 121 -12.79 7.04 0.82
N ASN A 122 -13.08 6.59 2.04
CA ASN A 122 -13.25 7.45 3.21
C ASN A 122 -11.94 7.71 4.01
N HIS A 123 -10.83 7.03 3.68
CA HIS A 123 -9.54 7.24 4.34
C HIS A 123 -8.36 6.79 3.47
N ASP A 124 -7.14 7.15 3.89
CA ASP A 124 -5.93 6.95 3.07
C ASP A 124 -5.17 5.64 3.33
N LYS A 125 -5.59 4.84 4.31
CA LYS A 125 -4.94 3.56 4.61
C LYS A 125 -5.13 2.57 3.49
N ILE A 126 -4.06 1.85 3.15
CA ILE A 126 -4.04 0.75 2.19
C ILE A 126 -4.12 -0.59 2.94
N TYR A 127 -4.90 -1.50 2.41
CA TYR A 127 -5.12 -2.85 2.94
C TYR A 127 -4.78 -3.89 1.88
N ALA A 128 -4.20 -5.00 2.30
CA ALA A 128 -4.03 -6.18 1.45
C ALA A 128 -5.21 -7.13 1.65
N VAL A 129 -5.68 -7.74 0.59
CA VAL A 129 -6.69 -8.80 0.61
C VAL A 129 -5.99 -10.13 0.91
N LYS A 130 -6.46 -10.87 1.93
CA LYS A 130 -5.83 -12.13 2.37
C LYS A 130 -6.20 -13.34 1.53
N THR A 131 -7.39 -13.34 0.94
CA THR A 131 -7.96 -14.50 0.23
C THR A 131 -8.47 -14.07 -1.14
N ASP A 132 -8.41 -14.98 -2.11
CA ASP A 132 -9.03 -14.76 -3.43
C ASP A 132 -10.54 -14.58 -3.26
N VAL A 133 -11.11 -13.58 -3.91
CA VAL A 133 -12.55 -13.30 -3.87
C VAL A 133 -13.09 -13.26 -5.29
N SER A 134 -14.00 -14.18 -5.60
CA SER A 134 -14.68 -14.23 -6.89
C SER A 134 -16.06 -13.59 -6.79
N TYR A 135 -16.28 -12.60 -7.63
CA TYR A 135 -17.57 -11.90 -7.77
C TYR A 135 -18.33 -12.42 -9.00
N THR A 136 -19.61 -12.57 -8.84
CA THR A 136 -20.58 -12.90 -9.90
C THR A 136 -21.76 -11.94 -9.84
N SER A 137 -21.47 -10.64 -9.85
CA SER A 137 -22.46 -9.56 -9.63
C SER A 137 -23.17 -9.69 -8.27
N ASN A 138 -22.42 -9.91 -7.22
CA ASN A 138 -22.94 -10.19 -5.88
C ASN A 138 -22.09 -9.57 -4.77
N THR A 139 -22.56 -9.75 -3.53
CA THR A 139 -21.82 -9.37 -2.32
C THR A 139 -20.90 -10.49 -1.87
N ARG A 140 -19.69 -10.16 -1.52
CA ARG A 140 -18.69 -11.05 -0.95
C ARG A 140 -17.97 -10.39 0.23
N VAL A 141 -17.35 -11.23 1.04
CA VAL A 141 -16.56 -10.80 2.20
C VAL A 141 -15.10 -10.64 1.76
N LEU A 142 -14.52 -9.48 2.07
CA LEU A 142 -13.10 -9.18 1.92
C LEU A 142 -12.41 -9.44 3.26
N ASN A 143 -11.45 -10.35 3.29
CA ASN A 143 -10.56 -10.54 4.43
C ASN A 143 -9.36 -9.61 4.30
N LEU A 144 -9.16 -8.74 5.27
CA LEU A 144 -8.21 -7.63 5.19
C LEU A 144 -6.97 -7.85 6.05
N PHE A 145 -5.90 -7.19 5.63
CA PHE A 145 -4.69 -7.00 6.39
C PHE A 145 -4.13 -5.58 6.13
N PRO A 146 -3.82 -4.80 7.14
CA PRO A 146 -4.15 -5.00 8.56
C PRO A 146 -5.66 -4.87 8.85
N ASN A 147 -6.03 -4.92 10.11
CA ASN A 147 -7.39 -4.60 10.55
C ASN A 147 -7.76 -3.17 10.14
N LEU A 148 -9.05 -2.90 9.97
CA LEU A 148 -9.52 -1.54 9.68
C LEU A 148 -9.04 -0.57 10.76
N VAL A 149 -8.38 0.51 10.35
CA VAL A 149 -7.96 1.59 11.29
C VAL A 149 -9.10 2.56 11.58
N THR A 150 -10.08 2.63 10.68
CA THR A 150 -11.22 3.55 10.77
C THR A 150 -12.47 2.84 10.31
N ALA A 151 -13.61 3.13 10.92
CA ALA A 151 -14.89 2.61 10.49
C ALA A 151 -15.17 2.98 9.01
N VAL A 152 -15.74 2.03 8.29
CA VAL A 152 -16.10 2.18 6.88
C VAL A 152 -17.63 2.09 6.76
N PRO A 153 -18.32 3.17 6.38
CA PRO A 153 -19.77 3.16 6.15
C PRO A 153 -20.18 2.26 4.99
N ALA A 154 -21.40 1.81 4.99
CA ALA A 154 -22.02 1.21 3.80
C ALA A 154 -22.03 2.22 2.64
N GLY A 155 -21.92 1.74 1.41
CA GLY A 155 -21.86 2.59 0.22
C GLY A 155 -20.49 3.22 -0.05
N THR A 156 -19.45 2.93 0.77
CA THR A 156 -18.10 3.44 0.54
C THR A 156 -17.44 2.73 -0.64
N ALA A 157 -16.88 3.49 -1.57
CA ALA A 157 -16.14 2.94 -2.70
C ALA A 157 -14.88 2.20 -2.22
N VAL A 158 -14.65 0.99 -2.76
CA VAL A 158 -13.43 0.21 -2.57
C VAL A 158 -12.59 0.33 -3.84
N GLN A 159 -11.55 1.12 -3.77
CA GLN A 159 -10.62 1.37 -4.87
C GLN A 159 -9.67 0.19 -5.03
N ILE A 160 -9.54 -0.32 -6.25
CA ILE A 160 -8.73 -1.49 -6.61
C ILE A 160 -7.79 -1.16 -7.78
N GLY A 161 -6.75 -1.94 -7.95
CA GLY A 161 -5.80 -1.79 -9.05
C GLY A 161 -5.16 -0.39 -9.08
N ASN A 162 -5.19 0.27 -10.23
CA ASN A 162 -4.59 1.60 -10.40
C ASN A 162 -5.30 2.72 -9.62
N ASN A 163 -6.50 2.46 -9.12
CA ASN A 163 -7.24 3.41 -8.29
C ASN A 163 -6.85 3.34 -6.80
N ALA A 164 -6.14 2.29 -6.40
CA ALA A 164 -5.59 2.16 -5.05
C ALA A 164 -4.32 3.00 -4.92
N VAL A 165 -4.48 4.28 -4.70
CA VAL A 165 -3.38 5.25 -4.60
C VAL A 165 -2.91 5.38 -3.17
N LEU A 166 -1.64 5.06 -2.94
CA LEU A 166 -0.96 5.23 -1.66
C LEU A 166 -0.59 6.70 -1.48
N LYS A 167 -0.88 7.24 -0.30
CA LYS A 167 -0.26 8.48 0.19
C LYS A 167 0.90 8.12 1.10
N TYR A 168 2.07 8.64 0.82
CA TYR A 168 3.28 8.36 1.59
C TYR A 168 4.05 9.65 1.85
N GLN A 169 4.96 9.58 2.78
CA GLN A 169 5.91 10.62 3.14
C GLN A 169 7.30 9.97 3.22
N LEU A 170 8.30 10.71 2.80
CA LEU A 170 9.68 10.26 2.94
C LEU A 170 10.05 10.07 4.41
N ASP A 171 10.78 9.01 4.71
CA ASP A 171 11.31 8.80 6.06
C ASP A 171 12.54 9.69 6.27
N LEU A 172 12.42 10.63 7.19
CA LEU A 172 13.48 11.60 7.51
C LEU A 172 14.57 11.02 8.40
N THR A 173 14.34 9.87 8.99
CA THR A 173 15.29 9.22 9.91
C THR A 173 16.26 8.31 9.18
N SER A 174 15.89 7.76 8.04
CA SER A 174 16.79 7.06 7.14
C SER A 174 17.48 8.09 6.25
N GLY A 175 18.78 8.28 6.38
CA GLY A 175 19.54 9.21 5.55
C GLY A 175 19.24 8.97 4.07
N GLN A 176 18.82 10.02 3.38
CA GLN A 176 18.55 9.95 1.94
C GLN A 176 19.85 10.24 1.20
N GLY A 177 20.36 9.25 0.48
CA GLY A 177 21.56 9.38 -0.32
C GLY A 177 21.25 9.89 -1.73
N ILE A 178 21.99 10.89 -2.18
CA ILE A 178 22.03 11.31 -3.59
C ILE A 178 23.40 10.93 -4.12
N THR A 179 23.45 10.09 -5.15
CA THR A 179 24.69 9.63 -5.74
C THR A 179 24.92 10.31 -7.08
N PHE A 180 26.08 10.97 -7.21
CA PHE A 180 26.52 11.55 -8.47
C PHE A 180 27.57 10.64 -9.12
N ASN A 181 27.37 10.31 -10.38
CA ASN A 181 28.33 9.57 -11.17
C ASN A 181 28.84 10.45 -12.30
N ASN A 182 30.15 10.73 -12.35
CA ASN A 182 30.78 11.64 -13.32
C ASN A 182 30.17 13.05 -13.41
N GLY A 183 29.71 13.60 -12.28
CA GLY A 183 29.06 14.91 -12.23
C GLY A 183 27.62 14.92 -12.71
N ILE A 184 27.06 13.78 -13.06
CA ILE A 184 25.67 13.60 -13.41
C ILE A 184 24.97 12.89 -12.26
N LEU A 185 23.81 13.38 -11.87
CA LEU A 185 22.99 12.75 -10.85
C LEU A 185 22.54 11.38 -11.34
N SER A 186 23.00 10.30 -10.72
CA SER A 186 22.77 8.94 -11.24
C SER A 186 21.73 8.16 -10.44
N ASP A 187 21.55 8.48 -9.17
CA ASP A 187 20.65 7.73 -8.30
C ASP A 187 20.22 8.55 -7.09
N VAL A 188 19.01 8.33 -6.62
CA VAL A 188 18.45 8.85 -5.37
C VAL A 188 17.85 7.67 -4.63
N GLY A 189 18.51 7.26 -3.55
CA GLY A 189 18.09 6.14 -2.71
C GLY A 189 17.42 6.56 -1.40
#